data_e723edbc4fe7fdd8af6e486675c1cc3d
#
_entry.id   e723edbc4fe7fdd8af6e486675c1cc3d
#
_cell.length_a   1.000
_cell.length_b   1.000
_cell.length_c   1.000
_cell.angle_alpha   90.00
_cell.angle_beta   90.00
_cell.angle_gamma   90.00
#
_symmetry.space_group_name_H-M   'P 1'
#
loop_
_entity.id
_entity.type
_entity.pdbx_description
1 polymer ?
#
loop_
_entity_poly.entity_id
_entity_poly.type
_entity_poly.pdbx_seq_one_letter_code
_entity_poly.pdbx_strand_id
1 'polypeptide(L)'
;ESDNENIRFFNGVGMALDGFRTFGLQKVPVAKKDGPGISQSDFDDIVRSLESRSLTGNAMRDSIQVLCDSSKMEEWNDWYRRILIKDLRCGVTHKTINKHSTMKVPVFECMLADDSKKHEKKMTGEVIVEPKLDGVRVITICDVDKDEVRMYSRNGKELNNFPKIQEQFDSMLDQLSESMVFDGEVMSDDFQTLMREIHRKGGAKTDDAVLNLFDCLPL
;
A
#
# COMPACT_ATOMS: atom_id res chain seq x y z
N GLU A 1 -0.42 17.02 29.27
CA GLU A 1 -1.66 16.78 28.47
C GLU A 1 -1.39 17.05 26.98
N SER A 2 -0.78 18.22 26.60
CA SER A 2 -0.52 18.56 25.19
C SER A 2 0.37 17.55 24.44
N ASP A 3 1.35 16.95 25.08
CA ASP A 3 2.27 16.00 24.45
C ASP A 3 1.56 14.67 24.13
N ASN A 4 0.65 14.21 24.99
CA ASN A 4 -0.13 12.99 24.75
C ASN A 4 -1.17 13.19 23.62
N GLU A 5 -1.78 14.37 23.51
CA GLU A 5 -2.70 14.69 22.42
C GLU A 5 -1.98 14.75 21.08
N ASN A 6 -0.78 15.32 21.04
CA ASN A 6 0.05 15.33 19.84
C ASN A 6 0.44 13.92 19.42
N ILE A 7 0.83 13.04 20.34
CA ILE A 7 1.15 11.65 20.06
C ILE A 7 -0.06 10.90 19.49
N ARG A 8 -1.25 11.04 20.10
CA ARG A 8 -2.50 10.46 19.63
C ARG A 8 -2.82 10.91 18.21
N PHE A 9 -2.74 12.22 17.96
CA PHE A 9 -2.99 12.80 16.64
C PHE A 9 -2.05 12.21 15.58
N PHE A 10 -0.75 12.24 15.81
CA PHE A 10 0.23 11.76 14.83
C PHE A 10 0.12 10.24 14.60
N ASN A 11 -0.16 9.46 15.63
CA ASN A 11 -0.42 8.03 15.47
C ASN A 11 -1.64 7.77 14.58
N GLY A 12 -2.75 8.48 14.80
CA GLY A 12 -3.94 8.36 13.97
C GLY A 12 -3.70 8.81 12.53
N VAL A 13 -2.96 9.90 12.33
CA VAL A 13 -2.54 10.35 11.00
C VAL A 13 -1.67 9.29 10.31
N GLY A 14 -0.71 8.70 11.02
CA GLY A 14 0.10 7.60 10.52
C GLY A 14 -0.75 6.40 10.10
N MET A 15 -1.68 5.96 10.95
CA MET A 15 -2.62 4.88 10.62
C MET A 15 -3.43 5.17 9.34
N ALA A 16 -3.89 6.40 9.17
CA ALA A 16 -4.72 6.79 8.03
C ALA A 16 -3.93 6.95 6.73
N LEU A 17 -2.75 7.56 6.78
CA LEU A 17 -1.98 7.95 5.60
C LEU A 17 -0.93 6.91 5.16
N ASP A 18 -0.53 5.99 6.05
CA ASP A 18 0.40 4.92 5.70
C ASP A 18 -0.25 3.91 4.76
N GLY A 19 0.19 3.89 3.51
CA GLY A 19 -0.32 3.00 2.46
C GLY A 19 -0.10 1.51 2.73
N PHE A 20 0.90 1.16 3.55
CA PHE A 20 1.21 -0.23 3.90
C PHE A 20 0.28 -0.80 4.97
N ARG A 21 -0.33 0.05 5.79
CA ARG A 21 -1.30 -0.37 6.78
C ARG A 21 -2.66 -0.59 6.12
N THR A 22 -3.22 -1.80 6.24
CA THR A 22 -4.51 -2.14 5.64
C THR A 22 -5.44 -2.78 6.66
N PHE A 23 -6.67 -2.29 6.75
CA PHE A 23 -7.66 -2.76 7.74
C PHE A 23 -8.64 -3.79 7.17
N GLY A 24 -8.69 -3.97 5.84
CA GLY A 24 -9.59 -4.92 5.18
C GLY A 24 -11.08 -4.57 5.26
N LEU A 25 -11.40 -3.34 5.64
CA LEU A 25 -12.76 -2.85 5.78
C LEU A 25 -13.30 -2.36 4.42
N GLN A 26 -14.49 -2.81 4.04
CA GLN A 26 -15.19 -2.29 2.86
C GLN A 26 -16.14 -1.14 3.24
N LYS A 27 -16.77 -1.25 4.40
CA LYS A 27 -17.70 -0.24 4.93
C LYS A 27 -17.44 -0.06 6.41
N VAL A 28 -17.43 1.18 6.86
CA VAL A 28 -17.33 1.55 8.27
C VAL A 28 -18.61 2.33 8.64
N PRO A 29 -19.36 1.89 9.66
CA PRO A 29 -20.63 2.51 10.03
C PRO A 29 -20.43 3.98 10.46
N VAL A 30 -21.51 4.75 10.37
CA VAL A 30 -21.61 6.12 10.87
C VAL A 30 -22.40 6.07 12.18
N ALA A 31 -21.85 6.63 13.25
CA ALA A 31 -22.57 6.76 14.51
C ALA A 31 -23.71 7.77 14.37
N LYS A 32 -24.90 7.42 14.86
CA LYS A 32 -26.10 8.25 14.79
C LYS A 32 -26.52 8.79 16.16
N LYS A 33 -25.90 8.33 17.21
CA LYS A 33 -26.14 8.71 18.61
C LYS A 33 -24.86 8.52 19.43
N ASP A 34 -24.82 9.15 20.58
CA ASP A 34 -23.73 8.96 21.53
C ASP A 34 -23.81 7.60 22.23
N GLY A 35 -22.67 6.93 22.29
CA GLY A 35 -22.40 5.83 23.19
C GLY A 35 -21.72 6.32 24.49
N PRO A 36 -21.34 5.39 25.38
CA PRO A 36 -20.67 5.72 26.65
C PRO A 36 -19.28 6.38 26.43
N GLY A 37 -18.66 6.13 25.30
CA GLY A 37 -17.27 6.46 24.97
C GLY A 37 -16.40 5.22 24.94
N ILE A 38 -15.32 5.24 24.16
CA ILE A 38 -14.30 4.20 24.11
C ILE A 38 -12.94 4.78 24.50
N SER A 39 -12.05 3.94 25.00
CA SER A 39 -10.66 4.35 25.23
C SER A 39 -9.85 4.29 23.93
N GLN A 40 -8.75 5.03 23.88
CA GLN A 40 -7.78 4.90 22.77
C GLN A 40 -7.23 3.47 22.66
N SER A 41 -7.03 2.80 23.80
CA SER A 41 -6.57 1.40 23.83
C SER A 41 -7.53 0.44 23.15
N ASP A 42 -8.84 0.60 23.36
CA ASP A 42 -9.86 -0.25 22.71
C ASP A 42 -9.82 -0.10 21.19
N PHE A 43 -9.64 1.13 20.72
CA PHE A 43 -9.49 1.41 19.30
C PHE A 43 -8.20 0.81 18.73
N ASP A 44 -7.07 0.98 19.41
CA ASP A 44 -5.76 0.47 18.97
C ASP A 44 -5.73 -1.07 18.95
N ASP A 45 -6.43 -1.74 19.88
CA ASP A 45 -6.55 -3.20 19.90
C ASP A 45 -7.32 -3.73 18.68
N ILE A 46 -8.42 -3.07 18.33
CA ILE A 46 -9.17 -3.40 17.12
C ILE A 46 -8.31 -3.16 15.87
N VAL A 47 -7.60 -2.04 15.78
CA VAL A 47 -6.72 -1.74 14.65
C VAL A 47 -5.64 -2.82 14.50
N ARG A 48 -4.96 -3.22 15.59
CA ARG A 48 -3.97 -4.31 15.55
C ARG A 48 -4.58 -5.63 15.07
N SER A 49 -5.79 -5.94 15.50
CA SER A 49 -6.51 -7.16 15.09
C SER A 49 -6.91 -7.14 13.61
N LEU A 50 -7.23 -5.96 13.07
CA LEU A 50 -7.51 -5.76 11.64
C LEU A 50 -6.25 -5.91 10.79
N GLU A 51 -5.14 -5.33 11.22
CA GLU A 51 -3.85 -5.37 10.52
C GLU A 51 -3.27 -6.78 10.47
N SER A 52 -3.27 -7.47 11.60
CA SER A 52 -2.81 -8.86 11.70
C SER A 52 -3.75 -9.87 11.05
N ARG A 53 -4.92 -9.43 10.57
CA ARG A 53 -5.95 -10.31 10.01
C ARG A 53 -6.51 -11.36 11.00
N SER A 54 -6.26 -11.21 12.29
CA SER A 54 -6.87 -12.04 13.32
C SER A 54 -8.39 -11.77 13.44
N LEU A 55 -8.85 -10.59 13.02
CA LEU A 55 -10.25 -10.20 12.98
C LEU A 55 -10.71 -9.96 11.54
N THR A 56 -11.59 -10.83 11.02
CA THR A 56 -12.07 -10.81 9.63
C THR A 56 -13.55 -11.15 9.50
N GLY A 57 -14.11 -11.00 8.30
CA GLY A 57 -15.47 -11.46 7.97
C GLY A 57 -16.59 -10.79 8.78
N ASN A 58 -17.53 -11.58 9.28
CA ASN A 58 -18.66 -11.07 10.04
C ASN A 58 -18.24 -10.60 11.44
N ALA A 59 -17.36 -11.34 12.12
CA ALA A 59 -16.82 -10.94 13.42
C ALA A 59 -16.17 -9.54 13.36
N MET A 60 -15.45 -9.23 12.28
CA MET A 60 -14.91 -7.90 12.05
C MET A 60 -16.00 -6.83 11.94
N ARG A 61 -17.09 -7.10 11.18
CA ARG A 61 -18.20 -6.16 11.02
C ARG A 61 -18.92 -5.91 12.35
N ASP A 62 -19.16 -6.97 13.10
CA ASP A 62 -19.85 -6.91 14.40
C ASP A 62 -19.00 -6.14 15.42
N SER A 63 -17.70 -6.40 15.48
CA SER A 63 -16.78 -5.67 16.37
C SER A 63 -16.70 -4.18 16.02
N ILE A 64 -16.63 -3.82 14.75
CA ILE A 64 -16.64 -2.42 14.30
C ILE A 64 -17.98 -1.75 14.59
N GLN A 65 -19.09 -2.48 14.49
CA GLN A 65 -20.41 -1.95 14.85
C GLN A 65 -20.51 -1.70 16.36
N VAL A 66 -20.06 -2.64 17.18
CA VAL A 66 -20.02 -2.49 18.65
C VAL A 66 -19.16 -1.29 19.04
N LEU A 67 -17.99 -1.13 18.42
CA LEU A 67 -17.11 0.00 18.68
C LEU A 67 -17.76 1.34 18.31
N CYS A 68 -18.43 1.38 17.15
CA CYS A 68 -19.19 2.54 16.69
C CYS A 68 -20.32 2.90 17.68
N ASP A 69 -21.11 1.92 18.12
CA ASP A 69 -22.24 2.13 19.01
C ASP A 69 -21.80 2.53 20.44
N SER A 70 -20.59 2.15 20.82
CA SER A 70 -19.98 2.48 22.11
C SER A 70 -19.28 3.85 22.13
N SER A 71 -18.90 4.38 20.97
CA SER A 71 -18.16 5.64 20.87
C SER A 71 -19.03 6.87 21.06
N LYS A 72 -18.44 8.01 21.40
CA LYS A 72 -19.09 9.31 21.20
C LYS A 72 -19.27 9.58 19.72
N MET A 73 -20.44 10.06 19.32
CA MET A 73 -20.83 10.23 17.91
C MET A 73 -19.83 11.09 17.13
N GLU A 74 -19.46 12.24 17.69
CA GLU A 74 -18.51 13.16 17.06
C GLU A 74 -17.12 12.52 16.94
N GLU A 75 -16.59 11.96 18.03
CA GLU A 75 -15.28 11.33 18.07
C GLU A 75 -15.19 10.15 17.09
N TRP A 76 -16.26 9.33 17.00
CA TRP A 76 -16.30 8.26 16.03
C TRP A 76 -16.29 8.77 14.60
N ASN A 77 -17.21 9.69 14.27
CA ASN A 77 -17.42 10.12 12.88
C ASN A 77 -16.24 10.95 12.35
N ASP A 78 -15.62 11.79 13.18
CA ASP A 78 -14.64 12.77 12.77
C ASP A 78 -13.20 12.33 13.02
N TRP A 79 -13.00 11.27 13.84
CA TRP A 79 -11.68 10.75 14.13
C TRP A 79 -11.53 9.26 13.85
N TYR A 80 -12.07 8.37 14.65
CA TYR A 80 -11.85 6.93 14.53
C TYR A 80 -12.29 6.36 13.19
N ARG A 81 -13.49 6.72 12.75
CA ARG A 81 -13.98 6.31 11.44
C ARG A 81 -13.11 6.82 10.30
N ARG A 82 -12.60 8.05 10.40
CA ARG A 82 -11.73 8.64 9.38
C ARG A 82 -10.42 7.88 9.24
N ILE A 83 -9.84 7.44 10.34
CA ILE A 83 -8.66 6.58 10.34
C ILE A 83 -8.98 5.25 9.63
N LEU A 84 -10.07 4.59 10.00
CA LEU A 84 -10.45 3.29 9.46
C LEU A 84 -10.78 3.31 7.95
N ILE A 85 -11.39 4.39 7.45
CA ILE A 85 -11.63 4.56 6.00
C ILE A 85 -10.42 5.17 5.26
N LYS A 86 -9.35 5.51 5.97
CA LYS A 86 -8.12 6.12 5.43
C LYS A 86 -8.37 7.45 4.69
N ASP A 87 -9.31 8.25 5.20
CA ASP A 87 -9.70 9.54 4.64
C ASP A 87 -9.98 10.55 5.75
N LEU A 88 -8.95 11.28 6.15
CA LEU A 88 -9.02 12.26 7.26
C LEU A 88 -9.85 13.51 6.91
N ARG A 89 -10.06 13.81 5.63
CA ARG A 89 -10.75 15.02 5.12
C ARG A 89 -10.25 16.35 5.69
N CYS A 90 -8.99 16.40 6.06
CA CYS A 90 -8.37 17.60 6.62
C CYS A 90 -7.43 18.33 5.64
N GLY A 91 -7.39 17.90 4.38
CA GLY A 91 -6.52 18.47 3.34
C GLY A 91 -5.02 18.21 3.57
N VAL A 92 -4.65 17.40 4.56
CA VAL A 92 -3.27 17.04 4.87
C VAL A 92 -2.92 15.72 4.18
N THR A 93 -1.76 15.70 3.52
CA THR A 93 -1.21 14.51 2.86
C THR A 93 0.04 14.02 3.59
N HIS A 94 0.48 12.78 3.28
CA HIS A 94 1.77 12.28 3.76
C HIS A 94 2.93 13.24 3.46
N LYS A 95 2.92 13.94 2.31
CA LYS A 95 3.97 14.93 1.95
C LYS A 95 4.01 16.09 2.94
N THR A 96 2.85 16.59 3.35
CA THR A 96 2.75 17.66 4.34
C THR A 96 3.28 17.21 5.69
N ILE A 97 2.86 16.02 6.14
CA ILE A 97 3.33 15.44 7.42
C ILE A 97 4.84 15.22 7.37
N ASN A 98 5.34 14.55 6.31
CA ASN A 98 6.75 14.24 6.17
C ASN A 98 7.66 15.48 6.09
N LYS A 99 7.12 16.61 5.63
CA LYS A 99 7.86 17.89 5.58
C LYS A 99 7.92 18.58 6.93
N HIS A 100 6.86 18.52 7.73
CA HIS A 100 6.69 19.37 8.91
C HIS A 100 6.70 18.60 10.25
N SER A 101 6.74 17.28 10.25
CA SER A 101 6.78 16.45 11.45
C SER A 101 8.07 15.63 11.53
N THR A 102 8.49 15.34 12.76
CA THR A 102 9.55 14.36 13.04
C THR A 102 9.09 12.92 12.76
N MET A 103 7.79 12.64 12.94
CA MET A 103 7.19 11.40 12.53
C MET A 103 7.09 11.35 10.99
N LYS A 104 7.57 10.26 10.41
CA LYS A 104 7.49 10.03 8.97
C LYS A 104 6.45 8.96 8.66
N VAL A 105 5.57 9.28 7.71
CA VAL A 105 4.66 8.30 7.12
C VAL A 105 5.42 7.60 5.99
N PRO A 106 5.55 6.26 6.03
CA PRO A 106 6.20 5.52 4.95
C PRO A 106 5.47 5.74 3.62
N VAL A 107 6.24 5.91 2.56
CA VAL A 107 5.70 6.11 1.21
C VAL A 107 6.43 5.18 0.27
N PHE A 108 5.69 4.43 -0.52
CA PHE A 108 6.23 3.72 -1.66
C PHE A 108 6.04 4.60 -2.90
N GLU A 109 7.15 5.12 -3.41
CA GLU A 109 7.14 5.94 -4.62
C GLU A 109 7.97 5.23 -5.71
N CYS A 110 7.40 5.12 -6.89
CA CYS A 110 8.10 4.70 -8.09
C CYS A 110 8.07 5.84 -9.12
N MET A 111 9.04 5.85 -10.01
CA MET A 111 9.10 6.81 -11.10
C MET A 111 7.83 6.70 -11.97
N LEU A 112 7.25 7.83 -12.32
CA LEU A 112 6.06 7.90 -13.18
C LEU A 112 6.42 8.61 -14.47
N ALA A 113 5.91 8.08 -15.59
CA ALA A 113 5.94 8.79 -16.86
C ALA A 113 5.07 10.06 -16.79
N ASP A 114 5.51 11.12 -17.41
CA ASP A 114 4.73 12.35 -17.64
C ASP A 114 4.63 12.63 -19.15
N ASP A 115 3.73 13.53 -19.53
CA ASP A 115 3.54 13.93 -20.91
C ASP A 115 4.80 14.64 -21.45
N SER A 116 5.39 14.07 -22.52
CA SER A 116 6.58 14.61 -23.18
C SER A 116 6.45 16.06 -23.60
N LYS A 117 5.24 16.50 -24.01
CA LYS A 117 4.97 17.90 -24.39
C LYS A 117 5.31 18.90 -23.29
N LYS A 118 5.17 18.51 -22.04
CA LYS A 118 5.54 19.35 -20.87
C LYS A 118 7.06 19.45 -20.67
N HIS A 119 7.82 18.56 -21.27
CA HIS A 119 9.26 18.39 -21.01
C HIS A 119 10.12 18.48 -22.28
N GLU A 120 9.56 18.86 -23.43
CA GLU A 120 10.28 18.99 -24.73
C GLU A 120 11.61 19.73 -24.61
N LYS A 121 11.64 20.81 -23.82
CA LYS A 121 12.87 21.60 -23.61
C LYS A 121 13.97 20.87 -22.85
N LYS A 122 13.63 19.78 -22.15
CA LYS A 122 14.58 18.93 -21.41
C LYS A 122 15.03 17.72 -22.22
N MET A 123 14.31 17.38 -23.28
CA MET A 123 14.60 16.23 -24.15
C MET A 123 15.63 16.65 -25.20
N THR A 124 16.90 16.79 -24.78
CA THR A 124 18.01 17.17 -25.63
C THR A 124 19.05 16.06 -25.67
N GLY A 125 19.65 15.79 -26.83
CA GLY A 125 20.64 14.74 -27.02
C GLY A 125 20.03 13.40 -27.39
N GLU A 126 20.73 12.32 -27.05
CA GLU A 126 20.23 10.95 -27.27
C GLU A 126 19.09 10.63 -26.32
N VAL A 127 18.08 9.95 -26.85
CA VAL A 127 16.91 9.50 -26.07
C VAL A 127 16.63 8.03 -26.36
N ILE A 128 16.16 7.31 -25.35
CA ILE A 128 15.66 5.95 -25.49
C ILE A 128 14.16 6.03 -25.77
N VAL A 129 13.71 5.29 -26.77
CA VAL A 129 12.28 5.19 -27.13
C VAL A 129 11.85 3.76 -26.92
N GLU A 130 10.86 3.58 -26.07
CA GLU A 130 10.32 2.26 -25.71
C GLU A 130 8.81 2.21 -25.96
N PRO A 131 8.23 1.04 -26.29
CA PRO A 131 6.79 0.87 -26.35
C PRO A 131 6.20 1.00 -24.94
N LYS A 132 5.14 1.80 -24.80
CA LYS A 132 4.38 1.82 -23.56
C LYS A 132 3.53 0.54 -23.46
N LEU A 133 3.99 -0.39 -22.65
CA LEU A 133 3.24 -1.60 -22.36
C LEU A 133 2.01 -1.26 -21.48
N ASP A 134 0.95 -2.05 -21.64
CA ASP A 134 -0.30 -1.90 -20.89
C ASP A 134 -0.61 -3.21 -20.15
N GLY A 135 -0.01 -3.35 -19.00
CA GLY A 135 -0.07 -4.54 -18.18
C GLY A 135 -0.18 -4.19 -16.70
N VAL A 136 0.57 -4.88 -15.88
CA VAL A 136 0.67 -4.62 -14.45
C VAL A 136 2.11 -4.33 -14.08
N ARG A 137 2.36 -3.10 -13.60
CA ARG A 137 3.70 -2.74 -13.14
C ARG A 137 4.09 -3.56 -11.92
N VAL A 138 5.26 -4.17 -12.01
CA VAL A 138 5.87 -4.95 -10.94
C VAL A 138 7.27 -4.42 -10.68
N ILE A 139 7.52 -4.07 -9.43
CA ILE A 139 8.83 -3.69 -8.93
C ILE A 139 9.36 -4.86 -8.13
N THR A 140 10.43 -5.46 -8.61
CA THR A 140 11.09 -6.60 -7.97
C THR A 140 12.33 -6.13 -7.24
N ILE A 141 12.42 -6.44 -5.96
CA ILE A 141 13.59 -6.17 -5.12
C ILE A 141 14.31 -7.49 -4.89
N CYS A 142 15.54 -7.56 -5.37
CA CYS A 142 16.47 -8.66 -5.13
C CYS A 142 17.45 -8.22 -4.04
N ASP A 143 17.27 -8.69 -2.82
CA ASP A 143 18.10 -8.35 -1.66
C ASP A 143 19.10 -9.49 -1.43
N VAL A 144 20.34 -9.28 -1.89
CA VAL A 144 21.43 -10.26 -1.81
C VAL A 144 21.84 -10.51 -0.34
N ASP A 145 21.79 -9.48 0.51
CA ASP A 145 22.19 -9.60 1.91
C ASP A 145 21.21 -10.45 2.72
N LYS A 146 19.93 -10.46 2.32
CA LYS A 146 18.86 -11.23 2.97
C LYS A 146 18.55 -12.54 2.27
N ASP A 147 19.15 -12.78 1.10
CA ASP A 147 18.81 -13.92 0.24
C ASP A 147 17.30 -13.97 -0.07
N GLU A 148 16.76 -12.83 -0.51
CA GLU A 148 15.32 -12.64 -0.65
C GLU A 148 14.94 -11.87 -1.91
N VAL A 149 13.92 -12.37 -2.61
CA VAL A 149 13.26 -11.68 -3.72
C VAL A 149 11.85 -11.32 -3.34
N ARG A 150 11.47 -10.06 -3.49
CA ARG A 150 10.11 -9.57 -3.26
C ARG A 150 9.60 -8.77 -4.44
N MET A 151 8.36 -9.01 -4.81
CA MET A 151 7.68 -8.26 -5.86
C MET A 151 6.60 -7.35 -5.29
N TYR A 152 6.52 -6.14 -5.83
CA TYR A 152 5.57 -5.12 -5.38
C TYR A 152 4.82 -4.49 -6.54
N SER A 153 3.55 -4.15 -6.31
CA SER A 153 2.78 -3.32 -7.23
C SER A 153 3.26 -1.86 -7.17
N ARG A 154 2.82 -1.06 -8.12
CA ARG A 154 3.04 0.40 -8.18
C ARG A 154 2.75 1.14 -6.85
N ASN A 155 1.87 0.60 -6.03
CA ASN A 155 1.48 1.21 -4.75
C ASN A 155 2.15 0.54 -3.54
N GLY A 156 3.17 -0.27 -3.73
CA GLY A 156 3.90 -0.96 -2.68
C GLY A 156 3.16 -2.16 -2.07
N LYS A 157 2.10 -2.64 -2.71
CA LYS A 157 1.44 -3.87 -2.29
C LYS A 157 2.25 -5.07 -2.77
N GLU A 158 2.62 -5.96 -1.86
CA GLU A 158 3.32 -7.19 -2.19
C GLU A 158 2.49 -8.09 -3.11
N LEU A 159 3.15 -8.67 -4.11
CA LEU A 159 2.55 -9.51 -5.15
C LEU A 159 3.18 -10.91 -5.08
N ASN A 160 2.35 -11.91 -4.84
CA ASN A 160 2.75 -13.34 -4.75
C ASN A 160 2.07 -14.18 -5.85
N ASN A 161 1.62 -13.54 -6.92
CA ASN A 161 0.77 -14.14 -7.94
C ASN A 161 1.56 -14.65 -9.15
N PHE A 162 2.88 -14.41 -9.20
CA PHE A 162 3.75 -14.70 -10.33
C PHE A 162 4.86 -15.70 -9.97
N PRO A 163 4.53 -16.96 -9.66
CA PRO A 163 5.52 -17.92 -9.15
C PRO A 163 6.66 -18.20 -10.12
N LYS A 164 6.40 -18.28 -11.43
CA LYS A 164 7.46 -18.52 -12.43
C LYS A 164 8.42 -17.33 -12.57
N ILE A 165 7.90 -16.11 -12.46
CA ILE A 165 8.74 -14.90 -12.43
C ILE A 165 9.58 -14.88 -11.15
N GLN A 166 8.96 -15.21 -10.02
CA GLN A 166 9.65 -15.33 -8.73
C GLN A 166 10.80 -16.34 -8.81
N GLU A 167 10.56 -17.55 -9.31
CA GLU A 167 11.56 -18.62 -9.48
C GLU A 167 12.73 -18.17 -10.38
N GLN A 168 12.46 -17.38 -11.41
CA GLN A 168 13.52 -16.85 -12.28
C GLN A 168 14.41 -15.85 -11.55
N PHE A 169 13.84 -14.94 -10.77
CA PHE A 169 14.60 -14.01 -9.95
C PHE A 169 15.35 -14.71 -8.81
N ASP A 170 14.75 -15.70 -8.15
CA ASP A 170 15.41 -16.50 -7.11
C ASP A 170 16.65 -17.21 -7.71
N SER A 171 16.52 -17.77 -8.94
CA SER A 171 17.65 -18.41 -9.65
C SER A 171 18.74 -17.41 -10.09
N MET A 172 18.39 -16.14 -10.26
CA MET A 172 19.33 -15.07 -10.66
C MET A 172 20.03 -14.45 -9.45
N LEU A 173 19.46 -14.57 -8.26
CA LEU A 173 19.92 -13.87 -7.05
C LEU A 173 21.40 -14.15 -6.74
N ASP A 174 21.82 -15.41 -6.84
CA ASP A 174 23.23 -15.86 -6.64
C ASP A 174 24.22 -15.27 -7.64
N GLN A 175 23.73 -14.71 -8.76
CA GLN A 175 24.56 -14.11 -9.82
C GLN A 175 24.69 -12.59 -9.67
N LEU A 176 23.94 -11.98 -8.78
CA LEU A 176 24.01 -10.55 -8.52
C LEU A 176 25.16 -10.24 -7.56
N SER A 177 25.95 -9.23 -7.90
CA SER A 177 27.04 -8.74 -7.05
C SER A 177 26.60 -7.79 -5.94
N GLU A 178 25.40 -7.25 -6.07
CA GLU A 178 24.78 -6.30 -5.13
C GLU A 178 23.26 -6.39 -5.19
N SER A 179 22.59 -5.90 -4.17
CA SER A 179 21.12 -5.85 -4.15
C SER A 179 20.58 -4.91 -5.21
N MET A 180 19.56 -5.35 -5.96
CA MET A 180 19.03 -4.66 -7.12
C MET A 180 17.51 -4.49 -7.06
N VAL A 181 17.05 -3.40 -7.65
CA VAL A 181 15.63 -3.18 -7.96
C VAL A 181 15.44 -3.30 -9.47
N PHE A 182 14.49 -4.12 -9.88
CA PHE A 182 14.07 -4.26 -11.28
C PHE A 182 12.65 -3.72 -11.42
N ASP A 183 12.44 -2.87 -12.41
CA ASP A 183 11.15 -2.26 -12.71
C ASP A 183 10.65 -2.75 -14.06
N GLY A 184 9.43 -3.23 -14.12
CA GLY A 184 8.90 -3.83 -15.32
C GLY A 184 7.39 -3.86 -15.37
N GLU A 185 6.87 -4.31 -16.50
CA GLU A 185 5.45 -4.50 -16.75
C GLU A 185 5.17 -5.98 -17.01
N VAL A 186 4.33 -6.58 -16.18
CA VAL A 186 3.83 -7.94 -16.40
C VAL A 186 2.71 -7.90 -17.44
N MET A 187 2.90 -8.68 -18.49
CA MET A 187 1.94 -8.89 -19.56
C MET A 187 1.43 -10.33 -19.53
N SER A 188 0.20 -10.54 -19.96
CA SER A 188 -0.41 -11.83 -20.22
C SER A 188 -1.31 -11.70 -21.45
N ASP A 189 -1.59 -12.80 -22.11
CA ASP A 189 -2.46 -12.84 -23.29
C ASP A 189 -3.88 -12.35 -22.99
N ASP A 190 -4.34 -12.49 -21.74
CA ASP A 190 -5.62 -11.95 -21.27
C ASP A 190 -5.43 -10.99 -20.07
N PHE A 191 -5.36 -9.71 -20.38
CA PHE A 191 -5.24 -8.63 -19.38
C PHE A 191 -6.39 -8.63 -18.35
N GLN A 192 -7.63 -8.95 -18.78
CA GLN A 192 -8.77 -8.98 -17.85
C GLN A 192 -8.65 -10.11 -16.84
N THR A 193 -8.19 -11.26 -17.28
CA THR A 193 -7.90 -12.41 -16.42
C THR A 193 -6.74 -12.08 -15.48
N LEU A 194 -5.66 -11.51 -15.98
CA LEU A 194 -4.52 -11.05 -15.18
C LEU A 194 -4.98 -10.11 -14.05
N MET A 195 -5.78 -9.11 -14.35
CA MET A 195 -6.30 -8.15 -13.36
C MET A 195 -7.21 -8.80 -12.31
N ARG A 196 -8.03 -9.78 -12.72
CA ARG A 196 -8.88 -10.52 -11.77
C ARG A 196 -8.06 -11.38 -10.83
N GLU A 197 -6.99 -11.99 -11.31
CA GLU A 197 -6.13 -12.89 -10.55
C GLU A 197 -5.28 -12.14 -9.54
N ILE A 198 -4.72 -11.00 -9.90
CA ILE A 198 -3.95 -10.13 -9.00
C ILE A 198 -4.79 -9.63 -7.83
N HIS A 199 -6.10 -9.41 -8.04
CA HIS A 199 -7.01 -8.95 -7.00
C HIS A 199 -7.71 -10.07 -6.23
N ARG A 200 -7.56 -11.33 -6.64
CA ARG A 200 -8.14 -12.48 -5.92
C ARG A 200 -7.43 -12.72 -4.59
N LYS A 201 -8.19 -12.75 -3.54
CA LYS A 201 -7.75 -13.28 -2.24
C LYS A 201 -7.68 -14.81 -2.37
N GLY A 202 -6.50 -15.38 -2.44
CA GLY A 202 -6.33 -16.83 -2.49
C GLY A 202 -5.34 -17.35 -3.53
N GLY A 203 -4.50 -16.46 -4.07
CA GLY A 203 -3.31 -16.87 -4.82
C GLY A 203 -3.62 -17.61 -6.13
N ALA A 204 -4.51 -17.07 -6.95
CA ALA A 204 -4.54 -17.47 -8.34
C ALA A 204 -3.14 -17.22 -8.92
N LYS A 205 -2.53 -18.28 -9.46
CA LYS A 205 -1.18 -18.23 -10.02
C LYS A 205 -1.31 -18.01 -11.51
N THR A 206 -0.60 -17.02 -12.02
CA THR A 206 -0.54 -16.72 -13.45
C THR A 206 0.75 -17.32 -14.00
N ASP A 207 0.63 -18.50 -14.60
CA ASP A 207 1.79 -19.27 -15.07
C ASP A 207 2.31 -18.83 -16.46
N ASP A 208 1.53 -18.06 -17.20
CA ASP A 208 1.80 -17.55 -18.55
C ASP A 208 2.16 -16.06 -18.56
N ALA A 209 2.29 -15.46 -17.38
CA ALA A 209 2.71 -14.07 -17.24
C ALA A 209 4.18 -13.88 -17.65
N VAL A 210 4.44 -12.83 -18.43
CA VAL A 210 5.79 -12.42 -18.86
C VAL A 210 6.09 -11.04 -18.29
N LEU A 211 7.19 -10.92 -17.57
CA LEU A 211 7.70 -9.63 -17.09
C LEU A 211 8.64 -9.02 -18.13
N ASN A 212 8.28 -7.85 -18.60
CA ASN A 212 9.11 -7.03 -19.49
C ASN A 212 9.80 -5.95 -18.63
N LEU A 213 11.10 -6.10 -18.45
CA LEU A 213 11.90 -5.15 -17.69
C LEU A 213 12.22 -3.93 -18.55
N PHE A 214 12.11 -2.73 -17.99
CA PHE A 214 12.46 -1.47 -18.65
C PHE A 214 13.42 -0.62 -17.80
N ASP A 215 13.63 -0.94 -16.51
CA ASP A 215 14.62 -0.25 -15.68
C ASP A 215 15.21 -1.19 -14.62
N CYS A 216 16.45 -0.90 -14.21
CA CYS A 216 17.09 -1.57 -13.08
C CYS A 216 18.02 -0.59 -12.34
N LEU A 217 18.02 -0.67 -11.02
CA LEU A 217 18.78 0.22 -10.14
C LEU A 217 19.44 -0.58 -9.01
N PRO A 218 20.64 -0.23 -8.56
CA PRO A 218 21.15 -0.72 -7.27
C PRO A 218 20.23 -0.29 -6.13
N LEU A 219 20.09 -1.14 -5.11
CA LEU A 219 19.23 -0.87 -3.94
C LEU A 219 19.92 0.07 -2.93
#